data_12c264226dc660c4fee34c39ba877c13
#
_entry.id   12c264226dc660c4fee34c39ba877c13
#
_cell.length_a   1.000
_cell.length_b   1.000
_cell.length_c   1.000
_cell.angle_alpha   90.00
_cell.angle_beta   90.00
_cell.angle_gamma   90.00
#
_symmetry.space_group_name_H-M   'P 1'
#
loop_
_entity.id
_entity.type
_entity.pdbx_description
1 polymer ?
#
loop_
_entity_poly.entity_id
_entity_poly.type
_entity_poly.pdbx_seq_one_letter_code
_entity_poly.pdbx_strand_id
1 'polypeptide(L)'
;VAEQTTPIDPAGPPPGDPAPGIPAPPAAGDRQVIRDALGVGVAVGLSGFAFGATAAGAGLTVAQACALSLLVFTGASQFALVGALAAGGNPFTAAAGAFFLGARNAFYGLRLSQLLALPRAARPLAAHWVIDESSAVALAQRGRRHTRLGFFVTGATLYVLWNVTTLLGALGAEAIGDTGAWGLDAAGPAVFLALLAPMVRTARERVTAAAAVLLGLGLLPVLPGGVPVLVAALAAPAVLWAEGRRRPRPSEESPR
;
A
#
# COMPACT_ATOMS: atom_id res chain seq x y z
N VAL A 1 -26.97 -11.51 70.82
CA VAL A 1 -27.05 -11.19 69.38
C VAL A 1 -25.61 -11.29 68.86
N ALA A 2 -25.26 -12.37 68.22
CA ALA A 2 -23.95 -12.61 67.62
C ALA A 2 -23.97 -12.10 66.16
N GLU A 3 -23.15 -11.12 65.88
CA GLU A 3 -22.95 -10.55 64.55
C GLU A 3 -22.06 -11.53 63.76
N GLN A 4 -22.66 -12.17 62.73
CA GLN A 4 -21.93 -13.04 61.80
C GLN A 4 -21.17 -12.15 60.77
N THR A 5 -19.87 -11.98 60.99
CA THR A 5 -18.98 -11.43 60.00
C THR A 5 -18.72 -12.48 58.91
N THR A 6 -19.27 -12.27 57.73
CA THR A 6 -19.00 -13.06 56.55
C THR A 6 -17.54 -12.80 56.10
N PRO A 7 -16.71 -13.85 55.86
CA PRO A 7 -15.36 -13.66 55.37
C PRO A 7 -15.38 -13.06 53.96
N ILE A 8 -14.64 -11.98 53.75
CA ILE A 8 -14.42 -11.40 52.40
C ILE A 8 -13.49 -12.34 51.66
N ASP A 9 -14.00 -12.97 50.60
CA ASP A 9 -13.23 -13.79 49.66
C ASP A 9 -12.21 -12.88 48.93
N PRO A 10 -10.88 -13.12 49.04
CA PRO A 10 -9.88 -12.32 48.36
C PRO A 10 -9.79 -12.54 46.84
N ALA A 11 -10.52 -13.52 46.30
CA ALA A 11 -10.69 -13.66 44.86
C ALA A 11 -11.77 -12.70 44.40
N GLY A 12 -11.39 -11.60 43.76
CA GLY A 12 -12.33 -10.70 43.10
C GLY A 12 -13.25 -11.45 42.15
N PRO A 13 -14.42 -10.91 41.78
CA PRO A 13 -15.34 -11.58 40.87
C PRO A 13 -14.61 -12.09 39.64
N PRO A 14 -14.92 -13.31 39.17
CA PRO A 14 -14.31 -13.82 37.95
C PRO A 14 -14.50 -12.80 36.83
N PRO A 15 -13.52 -12.63 35.90
CA PRO A 15 -13.66 -11.71 34.79
C PRO A 15 -15.00 -12.02 34.10
N GLY A 16 -15.90 -11.02 34.13
CA GLY A 16 -17.25 -11.16 33.60
C GLY A 16 -17.17 -11.71 32.18
N ASP A 17 -18.06 -12.67 31.88
CA ASP A 17 -18.23 -13.14 30.51
C ASP A 17 -18.27 -11.95 29.56
N PRO A 18 -17.53 -11.96 28.44
CA PRO A 18 -17.58 -10.89 27.48
C PRO A 18 -19.05 -10.69 27.11
N ALA A 19 -19.50 -9.43 27.18
CA ALA A 19 -20.87 -9.03 26.83
C ALA A 19 -21.29 -9.80 25.56
N PRO A 20 -22.56 -10.25 25.47
CA PRO A 20 -23.04 -11.05 24.34
C PRO A 20 -22.68 -10.30 23.05
N GLY A 21 -21.61 -10.76 22.42
CA GLY A 21 -20.98 -10.09 21.30
C GLY A 21 -21.97 -10.01 20.15
N ILE A 22 -22.05 -8.87 19.51
CA ILE A 22 -22.64 -8.72 18.17
C ILE A 22 -22.11 -9.93 17.37
N PRO A 23 -23.00 -10.80 16.84
CA PRO A 23 -22.54 -11.99 16.11
C PRO A 23 -21.57 -11.54 15.02
N ALA A 24 -20.37 -12.10 15.02
CA ALA A 24 -19.41 -11.79 13.99
C ALA A 24 -20.07 -12.09 12.63
N PRO A 25 -20.03 -11.15 11.68
CA PRO A 25 -20.68 -11.36 10.38
C PRO A 25 -20.22 -12.71 9.79
N PRO A 26 -21.11 -13.44 9.12
CA PRO A 26 -20.80 -14.76 8.57
C PRO A 26 -19.55 -14.67 7.70
N ALA A 27 -18.67 -15.67 7.75
CA ALA A 27 -17.48 -15.70 6.92
C ALA A 27 -17.89 -15.62 5.45
N ALA A 28 -17.24 -14.76 4.69
CA ALA A 28 -17.50 -14.62 3.26
C ALA A 28 -17.36 -16.00 2.57
N GLY A 29 -18.29 -16.33 1.69
CA GLY A 29 -18.16 -17.55 0.88
C GLY A 29 -17.06 -17.40 -0.18
N ASP A 30 -16.51 -18.50 -0.67
CA ASP A 30 -15.47 -18.52 -1.71
C ASP A 30 -15.81 -17.60 -2.89
N ARG A 31 -17.06 -17.63 -3.36
CA ARG A 31 -17.54 -16.80 -4.50
C ARG A 31 -17.40 -15.30 -4.21
N GLN A 32 -17.68 -14.88 -3.00
CA GLN A 32 -17.53 -13.49 -2.61
C GLN A 32 -16.06 -13.07 -2.58
N VAL A 33 -15.20 -13.91 -1.97
CA VAL A 33 -13.75 -13.65 -1.93
C VAL A 33 -13.17 -13.54 -3.35
N ILE A 34 -13.56 -14.45 -4.25
CA ILE A 34 -13.12 -14.43 -5.65
C ILE A 34 -13.60 -13.16 -6.35
N ARG A 35 -14.87 -12.80 -6.21
CA ARG A 35 -15.42 -11.61 -6.84
C ARG A 35 -14.72 -10.33 -6.38
N ASP A 36 -14.51 -10.20 -5.07
CA ASP A 36 -13.86 -9.04 -4.48
C ASP A 36 -12.38 -8.97 -4.91
N ALA A 37 -11.69 -10.12 -4.92
CA ALA A 37 -10.31 -10.24 -5.40
C ALA A 37 -10.17 -9.89 -6.89
N LEU A 38 -11.08 -10.40 -7.74
CA LEU A 38 -11.11 -10.07 -9.17
C LEU A 38 -11.43 -8.59 -9.38
N GLY A 39 -12.38 -8.03 -8.61
CA GLY A 39 -12.74 -6.61 -8.68
C GLY A 39 -11.54 -5.71 -8.43
N VAL A 40 -10.78 -5.97 -7.37
CA VAL A 40 -9.55 -5.23 -7.06
C VAL A 40 -8.48 -5.46 -8.13
N GLY A 41 -8.25 -6.72 -8.52
CA GLY A 41 -7.23 -7.08 -9.51
C GLY A 41 -7.49 -6.44 -10.89
N VAL A 42 -8.75 -6.39 -11.33
CA VAL A 42 -9.12 -5.76 -12.60
C VAL A 42 -9.01 -4.24 -12.50
N ALA A 43 -9.61 -3.63 -11.47
CA ALA A 43 -9.63 -2.17 -11.31
C ALA A 43 -8.21 -1.58 -11.28
N VAL A 44 -7.31 -2.19 -10.51
CA VAL A 44 -5.92 -1.72 -10.41
C VAL A 44 -5.08 -2.19 -11.60
N GLY A 45 -5.31 -3.43 -12.09
CA GLY A 45 -4.59 -3.96 -13.25
C GLY A 45 -4.73 -3.11 -14.51
N LEU A 46 -5.90 -2.49 -14.72
CA LEU A 46 -6.12 -1.58 -15.85
C LEU A 46 -5.25 -0.31 -15.77
N SER A 47 -4.85 0.13 -14.59
CA SER A 47 -3.96 1.30 -14.45
C SER A 47 -2.53 1.04 -14.92
N GLY A 48 -2.16 -0.23 -15.18
CA GLY A 48 -0.91 -0.57 -15.86
C GLY A 48 -0.79 0.08 -17.24
N PHE A 49 -1.91 0.37 -17.92
CA PHE A 49 -1.90 1.13 -19.18
C PHE A 49 -1.28 2.51 -18.98
N ALA A 50 -1.74 3.23 -17.94
CA ALA A 50 -1.19 4.54 -17.60
C ALA A 50 0.30 4.44 -17.20
N PHE A 51 0.69 3.36 -16.50
CA PHE A 51 2.11 3.13 -16.21
C PHE A 51 2.94 2.95 -17.49
N GLY A 52 2.50 2.11 -18.42
CA GLY A 52 3.18 1.89 -19.69
C GLY A 52 3.33 3.17 -20.51
N ALA A 53 2.25 3.95 -20.63
CA ALA A 53 2.26 5.22 -21.33
C ALA A 53 3.20 6.25 -20.65
N THR A 54 3.15 6.35 -19.31
CA THR A 54 4.02 7.25 -18.54
C THR A 54 5.50 6.84 -18.66
N ALA A 55 5.79 5.53 -18.66
CA ALA A 55 7.15 5.01 -18.82
C ALA A 55 7.73 5.36 -20.19
N ALA A 56 6.96 5.18 -21.26
CA ALA A 56 7.35 5.58 -22.61
C ALA A 56 7.54 7.11 -22.71
N GLY A 57 6.64 7.90 -22.16
CA GLY A 57 6.75 9.36 -22.10
C GLY A 57 7.98 9.86 -21.29
N ALA A 58 8.46 9.06 -20.34
CA ALA A 58 9.71 9.31 -19.61
C ALA A 58 10.97 8.85 -20.36
N GLY A 59 10.83 8.38 -21.59
CA GLY A 59 11.95 7.95 -22.45
C GLY A 59 12.39 6.50 -22.26
N LEU A 60 11.63 5.68 -21.52
CA LEU A 60 11.89 4.25 -21.43
C LEU A 60 11.40 3.54 -22.71
N THR A 61 12.17 2.59 -23.18
CA THR A 61 11.73 1.71 -24.27
C THR A 61 10.60 0.78 -23.79
N VAL A 62 9.79 0.27 -24.72
CA VAL A 62 8.75 -0.73 -24.41
C VAL A 62 9.33 -1.92 -23.62
N ALA A 63 10.52 -2.41 -24.02
CA ALA A 63 11.19 -3.50 -23.33
C ALA A 63 11.55 -3.16 -21.87
N GLN A 64 12.03 -1.93 -21.61
CA GLN A 64 12.33 -1.46 -20.25
C GLN A 64 11.07 -1.32 -19.40
N ALA A 65 9.99 -0.76 -19.95
CA ALA A 65 8.70 -0.64 -19.27
C ALA A 65 8.14 -2.03 -18.91
N CYS A 66 8.18 -2.98 -19.84
CA CYS A 66 7.76 -4.36 -19.61
C CYS A 66 8.66 -5.08 -18.60
N ALA A 67 9.98 -4.90 -18.65
CA ALA A 67 10.90 -5.49 -17.68
C ALA A 67 10.62 -4.96 -16.25
N LEU A 68 10.39 -3.65 -16.10
CA LEU A 68 9.97 -3.09 -14.82
C LEU A 68 8.63 -3.68 -14.34
N SER A 69 7.65 -3.81 -15.25
CA SER A 69 6.37 -4.38 -14.95
C SER A 69 6.46 -5.83 -14.46
N LEU A 70 7.23 -6.65 -15.14
CA LEU A 70 7.40 -8.07 -14.82
C LEU A 70 8.22 -8.31 -13.55
N LEU A 71 9.31 -7.56 -13.37
CA LEU A 71 10.32 -7.86 -12.35
C LEU A 71 10.13 -7.08 -11.06
N VAL A 72 9.60 -5.86 -11.12
CA VAL A 72 9.42 -5.02 -9.92
C VAL A 72 8.02 -5.11 -9.36
N PHE A 73 7.00 -5.16 -10.16
CA PHE A 73 5.58 -5.41 -9.83
C PHE A 73 5.10 -4.83 -8.49
N THR A 74 5.29 -3.52 -8.28
CA THR A 74 4.88 -2.85 -7.04
C THR A 74 3.98 -1.64 -7.27
N GLY A 75 3.59 -1.34 -8.50
CA GLY A 75 2.77 -0.18 -8.89
C GLY A 75 3.38 1.15 -8.44
N ALA A 76 3.16 1.53 -7.19
CA ALA A 76 3.59 2.83 -6.66
C ALA A 76 5.11 3.08 -6.80
N SER A 77 5.96 2.07 -6.54
CA SER A 77 7.42 2.19 -6.70
C SER A 77 7.81 2.36 -8.16
N GLN A 78 7.11 1.70 -9.07
CA GLN A 78 7.33 1.82 -10.50
C GLN A 78 7.00 3.23 -11.00
N PHE A 79 5.85 3.78 -10.61
CA PHE A 79 5.48 5.16 -10.92
C PHE A 79 6.46 6.17 -10.30
N ALA A 80 6.90 5.93 -9.04
CA ALA A 80 7.87 6.80 -8.39
C ALA A 80 9.20 6.84 -9.12
N LEU A 81 9.70 5.67 -9.58
CA LEU A 81 10.90 5.56 -10.40
C LEU A 81 10.75 6.35 -11.71
N VAL A 82 9.70 6.06 -12.46
CA VAL A 82 9.45 6.66 -13.76
C VAL A 82 9.21 8.17 -13.64
N GLY A 83 8.44 8.61 -12.63
CA GLY A 83 8.21 10.03 -12.38
C GLY A 83 9.48 10.80 -12.03
N ALA A 84 10.38 10.19 -11.25
CA ALA A 84 11.68 10.79 -10.94
C ALA A 84 12.59 10.89 -12.19
N LEU A 85 12.56 9.87 -13.06
CA LEU A 85 13.29 9.89 -14.34
C LEU A 85 12.73 10.95 -15.30
N ALA A 86 11.41 11.05 -15.42
CA ALA A 86 10.74 12.07 -16.23
C ALA A 86 11.08 13.50 -15.78
N ALA A 87 11.28 13.70 -14.47
CA ALA A 87 11.74 14.97 -13.90
C ALA A 87 13.26 15.25 -14.10
N GLY A 88 13.98 14.42 -14.87
CA GLY A 88 15.41 14.56 -15.07
C GLY A 88 16.27 14.08 -13.91
N GLY A 89 15.69 13.31 -12.99
CA GLY A 89 16.39 12.77 -11.82
C GLY A 89 17.44 11.73 -12.19
N ASN A 90 18.49 11.64 -11.35
CA ASN A 90 19.51 10.63 -11.51
C ASN A 90 18.90 9.22 -11.33
N PRO A 91 19.14 8.25 -12.24
CA PRO A 91 18.55 6.91 -12.18
C PRO A 91 18.82 6.15 -10.85
N PHE A 92 20.01 6.30 -10.27
CA PHE A 92 20.32 5.65 -8.99
C PHE A 92 19.52 6.23 -7.84
N THR A 93 19.35 7.56 -7.77
CA THR A 93 18.52 8.22 -6.76
C THR A 93 17.05 7.85 -6.94
N ALA A 94 16.57 7.82 -8.18
CA ALA A 94 15.21 7.39 -8.52
C ALA A 94 14.96 5.92 -8.09
N ALA A 95 15.92 5.02 -8.39
CA ALA A 95 15.85 3.63 -7.98
C ALA A 95 15.88 3.46 -6.45
N ALA A 96 16.71 4.22 -5.74
CA ALA A 96 16.75 4.22 -4.28
C ALA A 96 15.40 4.67 -3.69
N GLY A 97 14.80 5.73 -4.23
CA GLY A 97 13.47 6.20 -3.82
C GLY A 97 12.39 5.14 -4.02
N ALA A 98 12.37 4.51 -5.18
CA ALA A 98 11.47 3.42 -5.51
C ALA A 98 11.67 2.21 -4.58
N PHE A 99 12.92 1.84 -4.28
CA PHE A 99 13.26 0.77 -3.34
C PHE A 99 12.72 1.06 -1.93
N PHE A 100 12.96 2.24 -1.39
CA PHE A 100 12.45 2.60 -0.06
C PHE A 100 10.92 2.60 -0.03
N LEU A 101 10.27 3.07 -1.09
CA LEU A 101 8.81 2.99 -1.18
C LEU A 101 8.32 1.54 -1.22
N GLY A 102 9.03 0.67 -1.94
CA GLY A 102 8.73 -0.76 -2.02
C GLY A 102 9.04 -1.54 -0.73
N ALA A 103 9.93 -1.03 0.13
CA ALA A 103 10.33 -1.71 1.38
C ALA A 103 9.14 -2.02 2.32
N ARG A 104 8.04 -1.25 2.24
CA ARG A 104 6.80 -1.54 2.97
C ARG A 104 6.25 -2.93 2.67
N ASN A 105 6.45 -3.47 1.46
CA ASN A 105 5.99 -4.80 1.10
C ASN A 105 6.65 -5.90 1.93
N ALA A 106 7.86 -5.67 2.47
CA ALA A 106 8.50 -6.58 3.39
C ALA A 106 7.70 -6.77 4.68
N PHE A 107 7.11 -5.71 5.22
CA PHE A 107 6.24 -5.80 6.41
C PHE A 107 4.96 -6.58 6.12
N TYR A 108 4.34 -6.38 4.95
CA TYR A 108 3.22 -7.21 4.52
C TYR A 108 3.63 -8.68 4.39
N GLY A 109 4.81 -8.93 3.77
CA GLY A 109 5.36 -10.27 3.60
C GLY A 109 5.61 -10.99 4.92
N LEU A 110 6.12 -10.31 5.93
CA LEU A 110 6.30 -10.86 7.29
C LEU A 110 4.95 -11.35 7.86
N ARG A 111 3.92 -10.51 7.79
CA ARG A 111 2.59 -10.88 8.29
C ARG A 111 1.94 -11.98 7.47
N LEU A 112 1.98 -11.86 6.13
CA LEU A 112 1.40 -12.84 5.23
C LEU A 112 2.11 -14.19 5.27
N SER A 113 3.41 -14.24 5.57
CA SER A 113 4.16 -15.50 5.68
C SER A 113 3.56 -16.45 6.71
N GLN A 114 3.08 -15.91 7.83
CA GLN A 114 2.43 -16.66 8.89
C GLN A 114 1.00 -17.10 8.49
N LEU A 115 0.25 -16.19 7.87
CA LEU A 115 -1.15 -16.42 7.49
C LEU A 115 -1.26 -17.40 6.32
N LEU A 116 -0.44 -17.21 5.29
CA LEU A 116 -0.42 -18.08 4.12
C LEU A 116 0.20 -19.44 4.41
N ALA A 117 1.21 -19.50 5.28
CA ALA A 117 1.93 -20.73 5.64
C ALA A 117 2.23 -21.62 4.42
N LEU A 118 2.90 -21.05 3.40
CA LEU A 118 3.18 -21.72 2.14
C LEU A 118 4.41 -22.65 2.25
N PRO A 119 4.46 -23.72 1.46
CA PRO A 119 5.67 -24.52 1.33
C PRO A 119 6.82 -23.68 0.77
N ARG A 120 8.07 -24.07 1.09
CA ARG A 120 9.26 -23.28 0.71
C ARG A 120 9.34 -22.98 -0.78
N ALA A 121 8.97 -23.92 -1.63
CA ALA A 121 9.01 -23.76 -3.09
C ALA A 121 8.03 -22.69 -3.63
N ALA A 122 6.90 -22.44 -2.96
CA ALA A 122 5.93 -21.45 -3.40
C ALA A 122 6.21 -20.03 -2.85
N ARG A 123 7.13 -19.88 -1.88
CA ARG A 123 7.42 -18.60 -1.23
C ARG A 123 7.99 -17.54 -2.17
N PRO A 124 8.93 -17.85 -3.11
CA PRO A 124 9.46 -16.84 -4.02
C PRO A 124 8.37 -16.21 -4.90
N LEU A 125 7.47 -17.05 -5.48
CA LEU A 125 6.34 -16.55 -6.26
C LEU A 125 5.39 -15.71 -5.40
N ALA A 126 5.06 -16.18 -4.22
CA ALA A 126 4.22 -15.42 -3.31
C ALA A 126 4.88 -14.08 -2.90
N ALA A 127 6.19 -14.08 -2.63
CA ALA A 127 6.91 -12.86 -2.28
C ALA A 127 6.86 -11.82 -3.41
N HIS A 128 6.95 -12.25 -4.66
CA HIS A 128 6.83 -11.37 -5.83
C HIS A 128 5.43 -10.73 -5.94
N TRP A 129 4.40 -11.43 -5.49
CA TRP A 129 3.01 -10.95 -5.51
C TRP A 129 2.58 -10.24 -4.21
N VAL A 130 3.49 -10.03 -3.24
CA VAL A 130 3.22 -9.23 -2.04
C VAL A 130 3.26 -7.75 -2.42
N ILE A 131 2.09 -7.22 -2.70
CA ILE A 131 1.85 -5.81 -3.02
C ILE A 131 0.70 -5.29 -2.15
N ASP A 132 0.40 -4.00 -2.22
CA ASP A 132 -0.64 -3.37 -1.40
C ASP A 132 -2.00 -4.07 -1.55
N GLU A 133 -2.43 -4.31 -2.78
CA GLU A 133 -3.76 -4.83 -3.11
C GLU A 133 -3.92 -6.30 -2.70
N SER A 134 -2.96 -7.15 -3.09
CA SER A 134 -3.01 -8.57 -2.72
C SER A 134 -2.93 -8.76 -1.21
N SER A 135 -2.15 -7.90 -0.53
CA SER A 135 -2.02 -7.89 0.92
C SER A 135 -3.31 -7.43 1.59
N ALA A 136 -3.91 -6.34 1.12
CA ALA A 136 -5.16 -5.81 1.67
C ALA A 136 -6.30 -6.82 1.56
N VAL A 137 -6.48 -7.43 0.37
CA VAL A 137 -7.52 -8.44 0.15
C VAL A 137 -7.27 -9.67 1.04
N ALA A 138 -6.03 -10.14 1.12
CA ALA A 138 -5.68 -11.31 1.93
C ALA A 138 -5.88 -11.07 3.44
N LEU A 139 -5.47 -9.91 3.94
CA LEU A 139 -5.57 -9.54 5.36
C LEU A 139 -7.01 -9.29 5.81
N ALA A 140 -7.90 -8.92 4.89
CA ALA A 140 -9.32 -8.76 5.18
C ALA A 140 -10.06 -10.11 5.37
N GLN A 141 -9.45 -11.23 4.96
CA GLN A 141 -10.10 -12.52 5.04
C GLN A 141 -9.94 -13.20 6.40
N ARG A 142 -10.93 -14.02 6.75
CA ARG A 142 -10.90 -14.89 7.94
C ARG A 142 -10.58 -16.33 7.54
N GLY A 143 -9.57 -16.89 8.19
CA GLY A 143 -9.15 -18.27 7.96
C GLY A 143 -8.22 -18.44 6.74
N ARG A 144 -7.28 -19.37 6.89
CA ARG A 144 -6.17 -19.58 5.95
C ARG A 144 -6.60 -19.83 4.50
N ARG A 145 -7.69 -20.55 4.31
CA ARG A 145 -8.20 -20.87 2.97
C ARG A 145 -8.59 -19.60 2.20
N HIS A 146 -9.43 -18.75 2.80
CA HIS A 146 -9.87 -17.50 2.18
C HIS A 146 -8.73 -16.49 2.04
N THR A 147 -7.82 -16.43 3.02
CA THR A 147 -6.60 -15.61 2.91
C THR A 147 -5.77 -16.01 1.69
N ARG A 148 -5.53 -17.31 1.49
CA ARG A 148 -4.83 -17.82 0.30
C ARG A 148 -5.59 -17.51 -0.98
N LEU A 149 -6.90 -17.78 -1.00
CA LEU A 149 -7.76 -17.55 -2.16
C LEU A 149 -7.73 -16.08 -2.57
N GLY A 150 -7.98 -15.16 -1.63
CA GLY A 150 -7.91 -13.73 -1.87
C GLY A 150 -6.53 -13.27 -2.37
N PHE A 151 -5.46 -13.74 -1.72
CA PHE A 151 -4.09 -13.39 -2.10
C PHE A 151 -3.76 -13.81 -3.53
N PHE A 152 -3.98 -15.08 -3.87
CA PHE A 152 -3.58 -15.62 -5.17
C PHE A 152 -4.48 -15.14 -6.30
N VAL A 153 -5.78 -15.01 -6.07
CA VAL A 153 -6.70 -14.50 -7.11
C VAL A 153 -6.38 -13.03 -7.41
N THR A 154 -6.22 -12.19 -6.38
CA THR A 154 -5.84 -10.78 -6.58
C THR A 154 -4.47 -10.67 -7.25
N GLY A 155 -3.46 -11.36 -6.71
CA GLY A 155 -2.10 -11.31 -7.22
C GLY A 155 -2.01 -11.76 -8.68
N ALA A 156 -2.61 -12.89 -9.03
CA ALA A 156 -2.58 -13.41 -10.40
C ALA A 156 -3.32 -12.49 -11.38
N THR A 157 -4.54 -12.08 -11.04
CA THR A 157 -5.36 -11.20 -11.90
C THR A 157 -4.65 -9.87 -12.14
N LEU A 158 -4.15 -9.26 -11.08
CA LEU A 158 -3.47 -7.98 -11.15
C LEU A 158 -2.15 -8.12 -11.92
N TYR A 159 -1.36 -9.18 -11.66
CA TYR A 159 -0.10 -9.41 -12.37
C TYR A 159 -0.32 -9.55 -13.88
N VAL A 160 -1.27 -10.37 -14.30
CA VAL A 160 -1.56 -10.56 -15.72
C VAL A 160 -2.05 -9.27 -16.36
N LEU A 161 -3.06 -8.64 -15.78
CA LEU A 161 -3.64 -7.42 -16.34
C LEU A 161 -2.65 -6.26 -16.34
N TRP A 162 -1.91 -6.05 -15.25
CA TRP A 162 -0.91 -4.99 -15.16
C TRP A 162 0.16 -5.13 -16.24
N ASN A 163 0.69 -6.34 -16.46
CA ASN A 163 1.70 -6.56 -17.49
C ASN A 163 1.14 -6.38 -18.91
N VAL A 164 -0.06 -6.93 -19.18
CA VAL A 164 -0.70 -6.76 -20.50
C VAL A 164 -1.02 -5.30 -20.76
N THR A 165 -1.60 -4.61 -19.82
CA THR A 165 -1.98 -3.19 -20.00
C THR A 165 -0.76 -2.28 -20.03
N THR A 166 0.33 -2.60 -19.30
CA THR A 166 1.62 -1.89 -19.42
C THR A 166 2.18 -2.00 -20.83
N LEU A 167 2.19 -3.21 -21.40
CA LEU A 167 2.62 -3.40 -22.80
C LEU A 167 1.77 -2.57 -23.76
N LEU A 168 0.44 -2.64 -23.64
CA LEU A 168 -0.47 -1.89 -24.50
C LEU A 168 -0.30 -0.37 -24.33
N GLY A 169 -0.09 0.11 -23.12
CA GLY A 169 0.14 1.54 -22.84
C GLY A 169 1.46 2.03 -23.42
N ALA A 170 2.55 1.24 -23.28
CA ALA A 170 3.85 1.58 -23.83
C ALA A 170 3.85 1.58 -25.36
N LEU A 171 3.26 0.54 -26.00
CA LEU A 171 3.10 0.48 -27.46
C LEU A 171 2.19 1.60 -27.98
N GLY A 172 1.11 1.90 -27.27
CA GLY A 172 0.20 2.99 -27.64
C GLY A 172 0.91 4.34 -27.60
N ALA A 173 1.69 4.61 -26.58
CA ALA A 173 2.48 5.84 -26.47
C ALA A 173 3.56 5.96 -27.58
N GLU A 174 4.24 4.85 -27.89
CA GLU A 174 5.22 4.81 -28.99
C GLU A 174 4.56 5.07 -30.34
N ALA A 175 3.37 4.49 -30.58
CA ALA A 175 2.62 4.68 -31.83
C ALA A 175 2.09 6.12 -32.00
N ILE A 176 1.74 6.80 -30.91
CA ILE A 176 1.26 8.19 -30.88
C ILE A 176 2.42 9.18 -31.11
N GLY A 177 3.64 8.83 -30.71
CA GLY A 177 4.84 9.65 -30.83
C GLY A 177 4.90 10.72 -29.75
N ASP A 178 4.48 11.96 -30.01
CA ASP A 178 4.51 13.03 -29.02
C ASP A 178 3.37 12.87 -27.98
N THR A 179 3.71 12.20 -26.90
CA THR A 179 2.78 11.98 -25.79
C THR A 179 2.37 13.25 -25.04
N GLY A 180 3.25 14.29 -25.06
CA GLY A 180 2.98 15.59 -24.45
C GLY A 180 1.88 16.34 -25.18
N ALA A 181 1.84 16.27 -26.52
CA ALA A 181 0.78 16.89 -27.32
C ALA A 181 -0.63 16.36 -26.99
N TRP A 182 -0.72 15.15 -26.41
CA TRP A 182 -1.97 14.51 -26.01
C TRP A 182 -2.23 14.60 -24.49
N GLY A 183 -1.35 15.30 -23.75
CA GLY A 183 -1.48 15.42 -22.28
C GLY A 183 -1.25 14.11 -21.52
N LEU A 184 -0.64 13.10 -22.12
CA LEU A 184 -0.36 11.82 -21.47
C LEU A 184 0.73 11.92 -20.41
N ASP A 185 1.51 12.98 -20.38
CA ASP A 185 2.43 13.37 -19.34
C ASP A 185 1.73 13.61 -17.99
N ALA A 186 0.47 14.06 -18.02
CA ALA A 186 -0.37 14.21 -16.83
C ALA A 186 -0.95 12.89 -16.31
N ALA A 187 -0.88 11.79 -17.09
CA ALA A 187 -1.48 10.50 -16.69
C ALA A 187 -0.85 9.93 -15.41
N GLY A 188 0.46 10.01 -15.25
CA GLY A 188 1.17 9.55 -14.05
C GLY A 188 0.70 10.29 -12.79
N PRO A 189 0.82 11.63 -12.72
CA PRO A 189 0.29 12.41 -11.60
C PRO A 189 -1.19 12.16 -11.33
N ALA A 190 -2.03 12.05 -12.37
CA ALA A 190 -3.46 11.78 -12.22
C ALA A 190 -3.74 10.43 -11.56
N VAL A 191 -3.03 9.36 -11.96
CA VAL A 191 -3.14 8.04 -11.33
C VAL A 191 -2.70 8.10 -9.86
N PHE A 192 -1.60 8.78 -9.53
CA PHE A 192 -1.19 8.95 -8.14
C PHE A 192 -2.25 9.67 -7.30
N LEU A 193 -2.83 10.73 -7.81
CA LEU A 193 -3.91 11.44 -7.12
C LEU A 193 -5.14 10.56 -6.94
N ALA A 194 -5.51 9.78 -7.96
CA ALA A 194 -6.63 8.84 -7.88
C ALA A 194 -6.39 7.73 -6.82
N LEU A 195 -5.16 7.24 -6.71
CA LEU A 195 -4.79 6.26 -5.69
C LEU A 195 -4.68 6.87 -4.29
N LEU A 196 -4.23 8.12 -4.17
CA LEU A 196 -4.07 8.82 -2.90
C LEU A 196 -5.42 9.28 -2.34
N ALA A 197 -6.36 9.73 -3.17
CA ALA A 197 -7.63 10.30 -2.76
C ALA A 197 -8.43 9.42 -1.76
N PRO A 198 -8.61 8.11 -1.99
CA PRO A 198 -9.31 7.24 -1.04
C PRO A 198 -8.53 6.98 0.25
N MET A 199 -7.23 7.27 0.29
CA MET A 199 -6.37 7.08 1.47
C MET A 199 -6.35 8.29 2.39
N VAL A 200 -6.75 9.48 1.92
CA VAL A 200 -6.71 10.75 2.67
C VAL A 200 -8.11 11.07 3.22
N ARG A 201 -8.56 10.29 4.20
CA ARG A 201 -9.92 10.40 4.79
C ARG A 201 -9.93 11.16 6.11
N THR A 202 -8.97 10.92 6.98
CA THR A 202 -8.89 11.53 8.31
C THR A 202 -8.15 12.86 8.30
N ALA A 203 -8.38 13.68 9.33
CA ALA A 203 -7.63 14.94 9.49
C ALA A 203 -6.12 14.71 9.59
N ARG A 204 -5.70 13.62 10.24
CA ARG A 204 -4.28 13.23 10.33
C ARG A 204 -3.68 12.96 8.95
N GLU A 205 -4.35 12.14 8.15
CA GLU A 205 -3.89 11.80 6.80
C GLU A 205 -3.80 13.04 5.92
N ARG A 206 -4.77 13.96 6.02
CA ARG A 206 -4.74 15.24 5.31
C ARG A 206 -3.56 16.12 5.72
N VAL A 207 -3.30 16.23 7.03
CA VAL A 207 -2.16 16.99 7.54
C VAL A 207 -0.85 16.36 7.08
N THR A 208 -0.74 15.03 7.14
CA THR A 208 0.44 14.30 6.65
C THR A 208 0.65 14.51 5.16
N ALA A 209 -0.41 14.40 4.35
CA ALA A 209 -0.34 14.63 2.90
C ALA A 209 0.06 16.07 2.58
N ALA A 210 -0.57 17.05 3.24
CA ALA A 210 -0.23 18.46 3.06
C ALA A 210 1.23 18.77 3.43
N ALA A 211 1.69 18.24 4.58
CA ALA A 211 3.08 18.40 5.01
C ALA A 211 4.06 17.77 4.00
N ALA A 212 3.75 16.56 3.50
CA ALA A 212 4.56 15.89 2.48
C ALA A 212 4.63 16.68 1.18
N VAL A 213 3.49 17.23 0.71
CA VAL A 213 3.43 18.08 -0.49
C VAL A 213 4.27 19.35 -0.30
N LEU A 214 4.09 20.05 0.82
CA LEU A 214 4.83 21.28 1.11
C LEU A 214 6.34 21.03 1.20
N LEU A 215 6.77 19.95 1.88
CA LEU A 215 8.17 19.55 1.94
C LEU A 215 8.70 19.17 0.55
N GLY A 216 7.97 18.34 -0.19
CA GLY A 216 8.37 17.93 -1.53
C GLY A 216 8.54 19.11 -2.48
N LEU A 217 7.51 19.94 -2.60
CA LEU A 217 7.53 21.11 -3.50
C LEU A 217 8.56 22.15 -3.06
N GLY A 218 8.67 22.42 -1.75
CA GLY A 218 9.63 23.39 -1.22
C GLY A 218 11.10 22.99 -1.44
N LEU A 219 11.38 21.68 -1.53
CA LEU A 219 12.72 21.16 -1.72
C LEU A 219 13.10 20.91 -3.19
N LEU A 220 12.12 20.94 -4.11
CA LEU A 220 12.37 20.74 -5.54
C LEU A 220 13.46 21.67 -6.13
N PRO A 221 13.50 23.00 -5.80
CA PRO A 221 14.51 23.87 -6.38
C PRO A 221 15.91 23.71 -5.76
N VAL A 222 16.01 23.04 -4.61
CA VAL A 222 17.25 22.98 -3.79
C VAL A 222 17.94 21.63 -3.89
N LEU A 223 17.17 20.54 -4.05
CA LEU A 223 17.69 19.19 -3.99
C LEU A 223 17.62 18.49 -5.36
N PRO A 224 18.55 17.57 -5.64
CA PRO A 224 18.53 16.78 -6.87
C PRO A 224 17.24 15.98 -7.01
N GLY A 225 16.80 15.75 -8.26
CA GLY A 225 15.58 15.00 -8.57
C GLY A 225 15.50 13.65 -7.83
N GLY A 226 14.34 13.37 -7.24
CA GLY A 226 14.07 12.20 -6.41
C GLY A 226 14.33 12.38 -4.92
N VAL A 227 15.30 13.19 -4.49
CA VAL A 227 15.58 13.44 -3.06
C VAL A 227 14.42 14.15 -2.35
N PRO A 228 13.73 15.15 -2.94
CA PRO A 228 12.57 15.77 -2.33
C PRO A 228 11.47 14.78 -1.93
N VAL A 229 11.25 13.75 -2.73
CA VAL A 229 10.26 12.69 -2.45
C VAL A 229 10.65 11.87 -1.22
N LEU A 230 11.95 11.54 -1.07
CA LEU A 230 12.46 10.82 0.10
C LEU A 230 12.31 11.65 1.37
N VAL A 231 12.60 12.95 1.29
CA VAL A 231 12.44 13.86 2.44
C VAL A 231 10.98 14.06 2.77
N ALA A 232 10.11 14.19 1.78
CA ALA A 232 8.66 14.30 1.97
C ALA A 232 8.06 13.09 2.71
N ALA A 233 8.63 11.89 2.54
CA ALA A 233 8.21 10.70 3.27
C ALA A 233 8.39 10.83 4.80
N LEU A 234 9.30 11.70 5.27
CA LEU A 234 9.51 11.98 6.69
C LEU A 234 8.35 12.75 7.33
N ALA A 235 7.43 13.29 6.53
CA ALA A 235 6.23 13.96 7.05
C ALA A 235 5.36 13.01 7.90
N ALA A 236 5.27 11.73 7.53
CA ALA A 236 4.47 10.75 8.27
C ALA A 236 5.00 10.51 9.69
N PRO A 237 6.27 10.10 9.90
CA PRO A 237 6.79 9.93 11.26
C PRO A 237 6.84 11.25 12.04
N ALA A 238 7.05 12.40 11.39
CA ALA A 238 7.06 13.70 12.05
C ALA A 238 5.67 14.06 12.61
N VAL A 239 4.60 13.85 11.84
CA VAL A 239 3.22 14.09 12.30
C VAL A 239 2.86 13.15 13.44
N LEU A 240 3.19 11.86 13.34
CA LEU A 240 2.93 10.88 14.40
C LEU A 240 3.67 11.24 15.70
N TRP A 241 4.92 11.67 15.61
CA TRP A 241 5.69 12.10 16.76
C TRP A 241 5.14 13.36 17.42
N ALA A 242 4.72 14.35 16.60
CA ALA A 242 4.10 15.57 17.10
C ALA A 242 2.78 15.30 17.82
N GLU A 243 1.96 14.37 17.30
CA GLU A 243 0.72 13.93 17.97
C GLU A 243 1.00 13.14 19.26
N GLY A 244 2.02 12.27 19.25
CA GLY A 244 2.41 11.50 20.44
C GLY A 244 2.82 12.42 21.61
N ARG A 245 3.45 13.55 21.31
CA ARG A 245 3.79 14.56 22.32
C ARG A 245 2.59 15.34 22.87
N ARG A 246 1.51 15.44 22.10
CA ARG A 246 0.30 16.18 22.49
C ARG A 246 -0.68 15.34 23.31
N ARG A 247 -0.51 14.01 23.39
CA ARG A 247 -1.35 13.17 24.25
C ARG A 247 -0.94 13.41 25.69
N PRO A 248 -1.83 13.85 26.60
CA PRO A 248 -1.54 13.92 28.01
C PRO A 248 -1.12 12.52 28.49
N ARG A 249 -0.05 12.41 29.26
CA ARG A 249 0.25 11.18 30.01
C ARG A 249 -0.97 10.85 30.85
N PRO A 250 -1.42 9.57 30.88
CA PRO A 250 -2.42 9.16 31.84
C PRO A 250 -1.89 9.60 33.22
N SER A 251 -2.66 10.40 33.94
CA SER A 251 -2.39 10.71 35.34
C SER A 251 -2.31 9.36 36.05
N GLU A 252 -1.16 9.02 36.61
CA GLU A 252 -1.04 7.94 37.58
C GLU A 252 -2.00 8.29 38.72
N GLU A 253 -3.18 7.66 38.68
CA GLU A 253 -4.09 7.67 39.82
C GLU A 253 -3.34 7.01 40.97
N SER A 254 -2.85 7.83 41.89
CA SER A 254 -2.26 7.41 43.14
C SER A 254 -3.28 6.53 43.90
N PRO A 255 -2.93 5.30 44.22
CA PRO A 255 -3.79 4.46 45.05
C PRO A 255 -3.90 5.09 46.44
N ARG A 256 -5.15 5.45 46.81
CA ARG A 256 -5.51 5.77 48.18
C ARG A 256 -5.91 4.49 48.93
#